data_9695e15064c3dc865d4b09f758554786
#
_entry.id   9695e15064c3dc865d4b09f758554786
#
_cell.length_a   1.000
_cell.length_b   1.000
_cell.length_c   1.000
_cell.angle_alpha   90.00
_cell.angle_beta   90.00
_cell.angle_gamma   90.00
#
_symmetry.space_group_name_H-M   'P 1'
#
loop_
_entity.id
_entity.type
_entity.pdbx_description
1 polymer ?
#
loop_
_entity_poly.entity_id
_entity_poly.type
_entity_poly.pdbx_seq_one_letter_code
_entity_poly.pdbx_strand_id
1 'polypeptide(L)'
;MIGFLLLFFLTSSPAASTVVQCLGSQSMAKTVVMLLLAFALAGCTQLVTDVATVKDPGRYEVSLPGSGVTLGGILFRPASTLKLLPAIIVLHGWARPGVPGALRVEGTARLLSEQGYVALALSMRGWPPSSGWDDCGTQQPDDVAKAADWLATLPGVNADSIGVLGFSLGGQVALLSGSRSDRIKAIVAYFPITDVQRWKETTSNTGIRHFYVPLVCGNGYWNSPVHIAEQIHAPVLLIHGDRDTEVPTEQSLKMQEALRRADRHVELLIIGGGDHGFKGEQDEQAWSAATRFFNIYMKPGE
;
A
#
# COMPACT_ATOMS: atom_id res chain seq x y z
N MET A 1 -31.92 -19.25 -35.80
CA MET A 1 -33.31 -18.87 -36.02
C MET A 1 -33.87 -18.47 -34.67
N ILE A 2 -34.11 -17.15 -34.54
CA ILE A 2 -35.29 -16.46 -33.99
C ILE A 2 -35.50 -16.72 -32.48
N GLY A 3 -35.59 -15.75 -31.58
CA GLY A 3 -35.81 -14.31 -31.72
C GLY A 3 -35.79 -13.61 -30.36
N PHE A 4 -35.51 -12.35 -30.44
CA PHE A 4 -35.63 -11.30 -29.44
C PHE A 4 -36.96 -11.26 -28.65
N LEU A 5 -36.90 -10.85 -27.39
CA LEU A 5 -37.82 -9.76 -26.95
C LEU A 5 -37.24 -8.99 -25.73
N LEU A 6 -37.01 -7.71 -25.97
CA LEU A 6 -36.85 -6.66 -24.94
C LEU A 6 -38.21 -6.40 -24.29
N LEU A 7 -38.26 -6.12 -22.97
CA LEU A 7 -39.26 -5.21 -22.41
C LEU A 7 -38.68 -4.35 -21.28
N PHE A 8 -38.56 -3.06 -21.55
CA PHE A 8 -38.38 -1.98 -20.57
C PHE A 8 -39.68 -1.76 -19.77
N PHE A 9 -39.55 -1.58 -18.46
CA PHE A 9 -40.39 -0.62 -17.74
C PHE A 9 -39.67 -0.03 -16.55
N LEU A 10 -39.55 1.29 -16.59
CA LEU A 10 -39.15 2.19 -15.51
C LEU A 10 -40.26 2.31 -14.47
N THR A 11 -39.91 2.25 -13.18
CA THR A 11 -40.53 3.10 -12.15
C THR A 11 -39.59 3.34 -10.98
N SER A 12 -39.63 4.52 -10.46
CA SER A 12 -38.79 5.23 -9.52
C SER A 12 -38.96 4.82 -8.04
N SER A 13 -37.85 4.79 -7.29
CA SER A 13 -37.58 5.24 -5.90
C SER A 13 -38.28 4.53 -4.72
N PRO A 14 -37.79 4.75 -3.45
CA PRO A 14 -36.46 4.51 -2.88
C PRO A 14 -36.50 3.54 -1.68
N ALA A 15 -35.34 3.32 -1.06
CA ALA A 15 -35.08 2.71 0.24
C ALA A 15 -34.53 1.28 0.26
N ALA A 16 -33.39 1.23 0.89
CA ALA A 16 -32.62 0.10 1.36
C ALA A 16 -33.42 -1.14 1.76
N SER A 17 -33.01 -2.28 1.26
CA SER A 17 -33.03 -3.52 2.05
C SER A 17 -32.29 -4.63 1.31
N THR A 18 -31.44 -5.27 2.02
CA THR A 18 -30.77 -6.55 1.83
C THR A 18 -31.67 -7.53 1.04
N VAL A 19 -31.23 -7.95 -0.15
CA VAL A 19 -31.84 -9.07 -0.83
C VAL A 19 -30.85 -10.22 -0.87
N VAL A 20 -31.03 -11.12 0.09
CA VAL A 20 -30.58 -12.51 -0.02
C VAL A 20 -31.64 -13.23 -0.84
N GLN A 21 -31.35 -13.58 -2.07
CA GLN A 21 -32.19 -14.53 -2.83
C GLN A 21 -31.56 -15.91 -2.77
N CYS A 22 -32.06 -16.76 -1.86
CA CYS A 22 -31.98 -18.19 -1.94
C CYS A 22 -33.04 -18.69 -2.94
N LEU A 23 -32.63 -19.21 -4.07
CA LEU A 23 -33.50 -19.98 -4.95
C LEU A 23 -33.53 -21.43 -4.46
N GLY A 24 -34.65 -21.84 -3.89
CA GLY A 24 -34.96 -23.22 -3.61
C GLY A 24 -35.65 -23.88 -4.81
N SER A 25 -35.13 -25.00 -5.26
CA SER A 25 -35.94 -26.07 -5.84
C SER A 25 -35.32 -27.42 -5.47
N GLN A 26 -36.15 -28.28 -4.96
CA GLN A 26 -35.80 -29.61 -4.43
C GLN A 26 -35.53 -30.60 -5.57
N SER A 27 -34.68 -31.58 -5.25
CA SER A 27 -34.41 -32.85 -5.93
C SER A 27 -33.28 -32.82 -6.96
N MET A 28 -32.06 -33.06 -6.51
CA MET A 28 -31.19 -34.16 -6.99
C MET A 28 -29.93 -34.29 -6.13
N ALA A 29 -29.80 -35.49 -5.58
CA ALA A 29 -28.57 -36.16 -5.16
C ALA A 29 -27.64 -35.53 -4.15
N LYS A 30 -27.57 -36.18 -3.01
CA LYS A 30 -26.71 -35.93 -1.84
C LYS A 30 -25.19 -35.76 -2.10
N THR A 31 -24.72 -35.91 -3.31
CA THR A 31 -23.30 -35.76 -3.67
C THR A 31 -22.92 -34.32 -4.10
N VAL A 32 -23.88 -33.50 -4.50
CA VAL A 32 -23.66 -32.11 -4.89
C VAL A 32 -23.64 -31.18 -3.65
N VAL A 33 -24.30 -31.59 -2.57
CA VAL A 33 -24.37 -30.82 -1.31
C VAL A 33 -23.02 -30.76 -0.60
N MET A 34 -22.15 -31.78 -0.72
CA MET A 34 -20.83 -31.75 -0.11
C MET A 34 -19.81 -30.90 -0.86
N LEU A 35 -20.00 -30.71 -2.16
CA LEU A 35 -19.13 -29.78 -2.94
C LEU A 35 -19.58 -28.31 -2.80
N LEU A 36 -20.85 -28.03 -2.51
CA LEU A 36 -21.37 -26.68 -2.30
C LEU A 36 -21.11 -26.17 -0.87
N LEU A 37 -20.93 -27.06 0.12
CA LEU A 37 -20.51 -26.67 1.47
C LEU A 37 -19.01 -26.33 1.55
N ALA A 38 -18.17 -26.79 0.63
CA ALA A 38 -16.77 -26.40 0.53
C ALA A 38 -16.58 -25.00 -0.10
N PHE A 39 -17.58 -24.49 -0.85
CA PHE A 39 -17.57 -23.13 -1.41
C PHE A 39 -18.23 -22.07 -0.50
N ALA A 40 -18.96 -22.47 0.51
CA ALA A 40 -19.60 -21.53 1.46
C ALA A 40 -18.65 -21.04 2.57
N LEU A 41 -17.38 -21.50 2.60
CA LEU A 41 -16.30 -20.99 3.45
C LEU A 41 -15.32 -20.08 2.69
N ALA A 42 -15.57 -19.80 1.43
CA ALA A 42 -14.98 -18.65 0.76
C ALA A 42 -15.65 -17.40 1.39
N GLY A 43 -14.99 -16.80 2.38
CA GLY A 43 -15.50 -15.64 3.10
C GLY A 43 -16.03 -14.61 2.11
N CYS A 44 -17.26 -14.18 2.27
CA CYS A 44 -17.84 -13.05 1.55
C CYS A 44 -16.92 -11.86 1.79
N THR A 45 -16.10 -11.53 0.81
CA THR A 45 -15.29 -10.32 0.82
C THR A 45 -16.24 -9.17 0.64
N GLN A 46 -16.55 -8.48 1.72
CA GLN A 46 -17.45 -7.34 1.71
C GLN A 46 -16.64 -6.10 1.31
N LEU A 47 -16.96 -5.50 0.17
CA LEU A 47 -16.42 -4.20 -0.20
C LEU A 47 -16.96 -3.16 0.80
N VAL A 48 -16.06 -2.65 1.64
CA VAL A 48 -16.43 -1.69 2.69
C VAL A 48 -16.20 -0.27 2.17
N THR A 49 -17.30 0.45 1.97
CA THR A 49 -17.29 1.89 1.67
C THR A 49 -17.64 2.73 2.89
N ASP A 50 -18.24 2.11 3.93
CA ASP A 50 -18.61 2.76 5.18
C ASP A 50 -17.57 2.45 6.28
N VAL A 51 -16.87 3.50 6.69
CA VAL A 51 -15.87 3.50 7.77
C VAL A 51 -16.40 2.89 9.08
N ALA A 52 -17.69 3.10 9.39
CA ALA A 52 -18.32 2.62 10.61
C ALA A 52 -18.38 1.08 10.72
N THR A 53 -18.24 0.37 9.60
CA THR A 53 -18.30 -1.10 9.56
C THR A 53 -16.97 -1.79 9.86
N VAL A 54 -15.84 -1.06 9.85
CA VAL A 54 -14.50 -1.62 10.13
C VAL A 54 -14.20 -1.55 11.64
N LYS A 55 -14.95 -2.30 12.44
CA LYS A 55 -14.78 -2.32 13.92
C LYS A 55 -14.12 -3.60 14.41
N ASP A 56 -14.43 -4.72 13.79
CA ASP A 56 -14.03 -6.03 14.23
C ASP A 56 -12.67 -6.45 13.64
N PRO A 57 -11.94 -7.37 14.27
CA PRO A 57 -10.76 -7.97 13.67
C PRO A 57 -11.10 -8.67 12.36
N GLY A 58 -10.25 -8.50 11.34
CA GLY A 58 -10.51 -9.13 10.05
C GLY A 58 -9.77 -8.51 8.87
N ARG A 59 -10.10 -9.07 7.69
CA ARG A 59 -9.66 -8.62 6.37
C ARG A 59 -10.83 -7.95 5.65
N TYR A 60 -10.59 -6.75 5.15
CA TYR A 60 -11.61 -5.94 4.46
C TYR A 60 -11.07 -5.45 3.11
N GLU A 61 -11.87 -5.57 2.08
CA GLU A 61 -11.64 -4.83 0.84
C GLU A 61 -12.25 -3.45 0.99
N VAL A 62 -11.43 -2.41 0.78
CA VAL A 62 -11.82 -1.03 1.07
C VAL A 62 -11.71 -0.15 -0.17
N SER A 63 -12.60 0.82 -0.24
CA SER A 63 -12.55 1.92 -1.20
C SER A 63 -12.51 3.23 -0.44
N LEU A 64 -11.54 4.08 -0.76
CA LEU A 64 -11.28 5.33 -0.04
C LEU A 64 -10.99 6.48 -1.02
N PRO A 65 -11.18 7.74 -0.59
CA PRO A 65 -10.88 8.87 -1.44
C PRO A 65 -9.37 9.08 -1.58
N GLY A 66 -8.92 9.33 -2.82
CA GLY A 66 -7.61 9.85 -3.13
C GLY A 66 -7.67 11.31 -3.59
N SER A 67 -6.57 11.84 -4.08
CA SER A 67 -6.48 13.19 -4.64
C SER A 67 -7.05 13.23 -6.07
N GLY A 68 -8.37 13.42 -6.18
CA GLY A 68 -9.10 13.40 -7.45
C GLY A 68 -9.31 12.02 -8.07
N VAL A 69 -9.08 10.95 -7.30
CA VAL A 69 -9.25 9.55 -7.70
C VAL A 69 -9.94 8.76 -6.60
N THR A 70 -10.45 7.58 -6.94
CA THR A 70 -10.85 6.57 -5.95
C THR A 70 -9.73 5.57 -5.81
N LEU A 71 -9.33 5.29 -4.58
CA LEU A 71 -8.31 4.31 -4.24
C LEU A 71 -8.97 3.04 -3.70
N GLY A 72 -8.38 1.90 -4.03
CA GLY A 72 -8.78 0.62 -3.46
C GLY A 72 -7.66 -0.03 -2.69
N GLY A 73 -8.00 -0.84 -1.71
CA GLY A 73 -7.01 -1.51 -0.88
C GLY A 73 -7.57 -2.70 -0.13
N ILE A 74 -6.67 -3.34 0.61
CA ILE A 74 -7.00 -4.43 1.52
C ILE A 74 -6.54 -4.01 2.91
N LEU A 75 -7.49 -3.86 3.83
CA LEU A 75 -7.24 -3.50 5.21
C LEU A 75 -7.27 -4.74 6.09
N PHE A 76 -6.26 -4.88 6.92
CA PHE A 76 -6.23 -5.85 8.01
C PHE A 76 -6.36 -5.14 9.34
N ARG A 77 -7.29 -5.62 10.17
CA ARG A 77 -7.47 -5.14 11.53
C ARG A 77 -7.16 -6.28 12.50
N PRO A 78 -6.22 -6.10 13.45
CA PRO A 78 -5.86 -7.12 14.42
C PRO A 78 -6.93 -7.25 15.51
N ALA A 79 -7.00 -8.41 16.15
CA ALA A 79 -7.62 -8.54 17.46
C ALA A 79 -6.73 -7.83 18.49
N SER A 80 -7.32 -6.93 19.28
CA SER A 80 -6.57 -6.17 20.28
C SER A 80 -7.47 -5.72 21.43
N THR A 81 -6.89 -5.65 22.60
CA THR A 81 -7.50 -5.03 23.80
C THR A 81 -7.16 -3.54 23.93
N LEU A 82 -6.26 -3.02 23.11
CA LEU A 82 -5.91 -1.60 23.08
C LEU A 82 -7.09 -0.79 22.58
N LYS A 83 -7.32 0.37 23.18
CA LYS A 83 -8.38 1.31 22.74
C LYS A 83 -8.04 1.98 21.40
N LEU A 84 -6.76 2.27 21.20
CA LEU A 84 -6.25 2.91 19.99
C LEU A 84 -5.09 2.10 19.44
N LEU A 85 -5.16 1.78 18.15
CA LEU A 85 -4.15 1.00 17.42
C LEU A 85 -3.35 1.89 16.47
N PRO A 86 -2.03 1.73 16.39
CA PRO A 86 -1.24 2.35 15.35
C PRO A 86 -1.62 1.77 13.99
N ALA A 87 -1.42 2.54 12.91
CA ALA A 87 -1.74 2.08 11.56
C ALA A 87 -0.56 2.22 10.60
N ILE A 88 -0.47 1.31 9.61
CA ILE A 88 0.58 1.35 8.58
C ILE A 88 -0.06 1.21 7.20
N ILE A 89 0.31 2.12 6.29
CA ILE A 89 0.02 2.02 4.86
C ILE A 89 1.17 1.28 4.20
N VAL A 90 0.86 0.24 3.41
CA VAL A 90 1.86 -0.56 2.69
C VAL A 90 1.71 -0.30 1.19
N LEU A 91 2.80 0.15 0.55
CA LEU A 91 2.84 0.56 -0.84
C LEU A 91 3.66 -0.44 -1.68
N HIS A 92 3.06 -0.90 -2.78
CA HIS A 92 3.70 -1.84 -3.70
C HIS A 92 4.74 -1.16 -4.61
N GLY A 93 5.69 -1.94 -5.12
CA GLY A 93 6.57 -1.51 -6.22
C GLY A 93 5.81 -1.42 -7.55
N TRP A 94 6.50 -0.94 -8.60
CA TRP A 94 5.94 -0.93 -9.93
C TRP A 94 5.48 -2.34 -10.35
N ALA A 95 4.33 -2.42 -10.98
CA ALA A 95 3.75 -3.65 -11.50
C ALA A 95 3.22 -3.42 -12.92
N ARG A 96 3.10 -4.49 -13.69
CA ARG A 96 2.47 -4.40 -15.01
C ARG A 96 1.05 -3.84 -14.88
N PRO A 97 0.62 -2.98 -15.82
CA PRO A 97 -0.75 -2.47 -15.85
C PRO A 97 -1.79 -3.61 -15.77
N GLY A 98 -2.87 -3.38 -15.03
CA GLY A 98 -3.94 -4.35 -14.86
C GLY A 98 -3.75 -5.36 -13.71
N VAL A 99 -2.57 -5.40 -13.08
CA VAL A 99 -2.35 -6.22 -11.88
C VAL A 99 -2.74 -5.44 -10.63
N PRO A 100 -3.63 -5.95 -9.75
CA PRO A 100 -4.00 -5.29 -8.52
C PRO A 100 -2.79 -5.03 -7.61
N GLY A 101 -2.54 -3.75 -7.30
CA GLY A 101 -1.36 -3.36 -6.52
C GLY A 101 -1.40 -3.86 -5.08
N ALA A 102 -2.54 -3.75 -4.42
CA ALA A 102 -2.73 -4.17 -3.03
C ALA A 102 -2.42 -5.66 -2.80
N LEU A 103 -2.77 -6.54 -3.75
CA LEU A 103 -2.50 -7.98 -3.64
C LEU A 103 -0.99 -8.30 -3.56
N ARG A 104 -0.14 -7.45 -4.11
CA ARG A 104 1.31 -7.65 -4.09
C ARG A 104 1.92 -7.44 -2.71
N VAL A 105 1.26 -6.66 -1.86
CA VAL A 105 1.73 -6.32 -0.51
C VAL A 105 0.73 -6.74 0.58
N GLU A 106 -0.28 -7.51 0.20
CA GLU A 106 -1.27 -8.06 1.12
C GLU A 106 -0.62 -8.90 2.22
N GLY A 107 0.35 -9.75 1.85
CA GLY A 107 1.10 -10.55 2.81
C GLY A 107 1.83 -9.71 3.86
N THR A 108 2.47 -8.62 3.43
CA THR A 108 3.15 -7.67 4.33
C THR A 108 2.15 -6.98 5.27
N ALA A 109 1.00 -6.53 4.75
CA ALA A 109 -0.04 -5.91 5.57
C ALA A 109 -0.62 -6.90 6.59
N ARG A 110 -0.83 -8.17 6.21
CA ARG A 110 -1.27 -9.22 7.13
C ARG A 110 -0.25 -9.44 8.26
N LEU A 111 1.05 -9.56 7.92
CA LEU A 111 2.10 -9.73 8.92
C LEU A 111 2.19 -8.52 9.88
N LEU A 112 2.02 -7.29 9.40
CA LEU A 112 1.94 -6.10 10.25
C LEU A 112 0.72 -6.15 11.18
N SER A 113 -0.41 -6.64 10.68
CA SER A 113 -1.60 -6.82 11.50
C SER A 113 -1.37 -7.85 12.62
N GLU A 114 -0.66 -8.93 12.35
CA GLU A 114 -0.25 -9.92 13.36
C GLU A 114 0.69 -9.29 14.44
N GLN A 115 1.39 -8.20 14.10
CA GLN A 115 2.19 -7.40 15.05
C GLN A 115 1.37 -6.32 15.79
N GLY A 116 0.06 -6.25 15.58
CA GLY A 116 -0.84 -5.35 16.28
C GLY A 116 -1.08 -4.00 15.60
N TYR A 117 -0.74 -3.84 14.32
CA TYR A 117 -1.05 -2.66 13.54
C TYR A 117 -2.36 -2.83 12.75
N VAL A 118 -3.13 -1.76 12.60
CA VAL A 118 -4.11 -1.69 11.50
C VAL A 118 -3.31 -1.47 10.22
N ALA A 119 -3.37 -2.40 9.26
CA ALA A 119 -2.49 -2.37 8.10
C ALA A 119 -3.28 -2.28 6.79
N LEU A 120 -3.01 -1.27 5.98
CA LEU A 120 -3.65 -1.03 4.70
C LEU A 120 -2.67 -1.35 3.56
N ALA A 121 -2.88 -2.46 2.86
CA ALA A 121 -2.27 -2.70 1.55
C ALA A 121 -3.00 -1.82 0.53
N LEU A 122 -2.36 -0.76 0.06
CA LEU A 122 -2.95 0.22 -0.84
C LEU A 122 -2.56 -0.08 -2.29
N SER A 123 -3.55 -0.19 -3.19
CA SER A 123 -3.29 -0.04 -4.62
C SER A 123 -3.07 1.43 -4.92
N MET A 124 -1.87 1.82 -5.35
CA MET A 124 -1.61 3.19 -5.77
C MET A 124 -2.43 3.53 -7.02
N ARG A 125 -2.67 4.83 -7.31
CA ARG A 125 -3.34 5.25 -8.55
C ARG A 125 -2.68 4.61 -9.77
N GLY A 126 -3.48 4.21 -10.76
CA GLY A 126 -3.01 3.51 -11.95
C GLY A 126 -2.98 1.98 -11.82
N TRP A 127 -3.15 1.41 -10.62
CA TRP A 127 -3.27 -0.04 -10.41
C TRP A 127 -4.63 -0.41 -9.83
N PRO A 128 -5.33 -1.40 -10.43
CA PRO A 128 -6.63 -1.83 -9.94
C PRO A 128 -6.59 -2.24 -8.45
N PRO A 129 -7.68 -2.01 -7.69
CA PRO A 129 -8.93 -1.39 -8.10
C PRO A 129 -8.92 0.14 -8.04
N SER A 130 -7.77 0.79 -7.79
CA SER A 130 -7.65 2.25 -7.83
C SER A 130 -7.81 2.79 -9.24
N SER A 131 -8.43 3.96 -9.36
CA SER A 131 -8.55 4.69 -10.62
C SER A 131 -7.32 5.57 -10.90
N GLY A 132 -7.33 6.28 -12.02
CA GLY A 132 -6.22 7.17 -12.43
C GLY A 132 -5.14 6.45 -13.21
N TRP A 133 -3.96 7.06 -13.25
CA TRP A 133 -2.79 6.61 -14.01
C TRP A 133 -1.56 6.67 -13.14
N ASP A 134 -0.59 5.77 -13.40
CA ASP A 134 0.74 5.85 -12.80
C ASP A 134 1.42 7.17 -13.21
N ASP A 135 1.90 7.92 -12.24
CA ASP A 135 2.51 9.23 -12.43
C ASP A 135 3.92 9.33 -11.81
N CYS A 136 4.53 8.17 -11.53
CA CYS A 136 5.90 8.07 -11.01
C CYS A 136 6.12 8.91 -9.75
N GLY A 137 5.16 8.95 -8.82
CA GLY A 137 5.30 9.67 -7.56
C GLY A 137 4.95 11.16 -7.63
N THR A 138 4.22 11.63 -8.64
CA THR A 138 3.83 13.05 -8.73
C THR A 138 2.62 13.36 -7.84
N GLN A 139 1.50 12.65 -8.00
CA GLN A 139 0.28 12.80 -7.20
C GLN A 139 0.07 11.63 -6.23
N GLN A 140 0.73 10.49 -6.45
CA GLN A 140 0.66 9.33 -5.54
C GLN A 140 0.96 9.69 -4.07
N PRO A 141 1.88 10.61 -3.74
CA PRO A 141 2.10 11.04 -2.36
C PRO A 141 0.89 11.74 -1.72
N ASP A 142 0.14 12.51 -2.51
CA ASP A 142 -1.09 13.17 -2.04
C ASP A 142 -2.21 12.13 -1.79
N ASP A 143 -2.24 11.04 -2.57
CA ASP A 143 -3.13 9.91 -2.31
C ASP A 143 -2.80 9.21 -1.00
N VAL A 144 -1.52 9.01 -0.71
CA VAL A 144 -1.08 8.42 0.57
C VAL A 144 -1.44 9.32 1.74
N ALA A 145 -1.32 10.65 1.59
CA ALA A 145 -1.79 11.60 2.60
C ALA A 145 -3.30 11.48 2.85
N LYS A 146 -4.12 11.35 1.78
CA LYS A 146 -5.56 11.09 1.89
C LYS A 146 -5.86 9.73 2.52
N ALA A 147 -5.08 8.70 2.22
CA ALA A 147 -5.22 7.40 2.86
C ALA A 147 -4.89 7.47 4.37
N ALA A 148 -3.89 8.27 4.77
CA ALA A 148 -3.59 8.52 6.18
C ALA A 148 -4.72 9.29 6.89
N ASP A 149 -5.30 10.31 6.23
CA ASP A 149 -6.49 11.00 6.75
C ASP A 149 -7.67 10.04 6.92
N TRP A 150 -7.90 9.18 5.94
CA TRP A 150 -8.96 8.17 6.00
C TRP A 150 -8.74 7.15 7.14
N LEU A 151 -7.52 6.61 7.29
CA LEU A 151 -7.19 5.71 8.41
C LEU A 151 -7.44 6.36 9.76
N ALA A 152 -7.13 7.65 9.90
CA ALA A 152 -7.37 8.42 11.14
C ALA A 152 -8.86 8.54 11.51
N THR A 153 -9.78 8.33 10.55
CA THR A 153 -11.24 8.33 10.81
C THR A 153 -11.76 6.97 11.25
N LEU A 154 -10.97 5.89 11.11
CA LEU A 154 -11.43 4.55 11.48
C LEU A 154 -11.58 4.41 13.00
N PRO A 155 -12.66 3.77 13.48
CA PRO A 155 -12.86 3.54 14.91
C PRO A 155 -11.67 2.80 15.52
N GLY A 156 -11.12 3.32 16.60
CA GLY A 156 -10.01 2.71 17.35
C GLY A 156 -8.64 2.76 16.64
N VAL A 157 -8.47 3.56 15.61
CA VAL A 157 -7.15 3.90 15.04
C VAL A 157 -6.59 5.12 15.78
N ASN A 158 -5.31 5.06 16.16
CA ASN A 158 -4.59 6.21 16.70
C ASN A 158 -4.19 7.15 15.55
N ALA A 159 -4.88 8.28 15.42
CA ALA A 159 -4.64 9.27 14.37
C ALA A 159 -3.23 9.89 14.42
N ASP A 160 -2.56 9.83 15.57
CA ASP A 160 -1.21 10.35 15.79
C ASP A 160 -0.12 9.27 15.66
N SER A 161 -0.48 8.07 15.18
CA SER A 161 0.42 6.93 15.05
C SER A 161 0.18 6.20 13.72
N ILE A 162 0.47 6.88 12.60
CA ILE A 162 0.33 6.34 11.25
C ILE A 162 1.69 6.31 10.57
N GLY A 163 2.09 5.14 10.06
CA GLY A 163 3.34 4.94 9.33
C GLY A 163 3.11 4.55 7.88
N VAL A 164 4.19 4.60 7.09
CA VAL A 164 4.18 4.15 5.70
C VAL A 164 5.34 3.21 5.47
N LEU A 165 5.08 2.06 4.83
CA LEU A 165 6.08 1.12 4.35
C LEU A 165 5.93 1.00 2.83
N GLY A 166 7.02 1.17 2.09
CA GLY A 166 6.97 1.09 0.64
C GLY A 166 8.14 0.34 0.01
N PHE A 167 7.87 -0.33 -1.11
CA PHE A 167 8.85 -1.10 -1.88
C PHE A 167 9.13 -0.42 -3.23
N SER A 168 10.41 -0.20 -3.59
CA SER A 168 10.80 0.33 -4.90
C SER A 168 10.10 1.65 -5.23
N LEU A 169 9.25 1.73 -6.25
CA LEU A 169 8.37 2.88 -6.52
C LEU A 169 7.51 3.24 -5.30
N GLY A 170 6.97 2.25 -4.59
CA GLY A 170 6.24 2.50 -3.33
C GLY A 170 7.12 3.09 -2.24
N GLY A 171 8.42 2.77 -2.22
CA GLY A 171 9.42 3.39 -1.34
C GLY A 171 9.68 4.86 -1.68
N GLN A 172 9.74 5.21 -2.96
CA GLN A 172 9.77 6.59 -3.44
C GLN A 172 8.53 7.37 -2.96
N VAL A 173 7.34 6.81 -3.21
CA VAL A 173 6.07 7.42 -2.83
C VAL A 173 5.95 7.58 -1.32
N ALA A 174 6.42 6.58 -0.54
CA ALA A 174 6.46 6.66 0.93
C ALA A 174 7.30 7.84 1.42
N LEU A 175 8.51 8.02 0.87
CA LEU A 175 9.37 9.14 1.20
C LEU A 175 8.74 10.49 0.84
N LEU A 176 8.18 10.60 -0.38
CA LEU A 176 7.52 11.82 -0.84
C LEU A 176 6.28 12.16 0.01
N SER A 177 5.54 11.14 0.47
CA SER A 177 4.34 11.36 1.30
C SER A 177 4.65 11.95 2.66
N GLY A 178 5.87 11.77 3.17
CA GLY A 178 6.35 12.40 4.41
C GLY A 178 6.40 13.93 4.37
N SER A 179 6.39 14.53 3.17
CA SER A 179 6.28 15.99 2.98
C SER A 179 4.84 16.46 2.75
N ARG A 180 3.88 15.55 2.65
CA ARG A 180 2.47 15.85 2.34
C ARG A 180 1.54 15.75 3.54
N SER A 181 1.98 15.08 4.62
CA SER A 181 1.11 14.85 5.77
C SER A 181 1.91 14.71 7.06
N ASP A 182 1.63 15.57 8.02
CA ASP A 182 2.18 15.49 9.37
C ASP A 182 1.62 14.31 10.20
N ARG A 183 0.61 13.60 9.67
CA ARG A 183 0.11 12.35 10.28
C ARG A 183 1.09 11.21 10.12
N ILE A 184 1.99 11.26 9.14
CA ILE A 184 2.99 10.22 8.93
C ILE A 184 4.11 10.39 9.96
N LYS A 185 4.21 9.41 10.86
CA LYS A 185 5.12 9.44 12.03
C LYS A 185 6.35 8.55 11.86
N ALA A 186 6.36 7.64 10.89
CA ALA A 186 7.51 6.81 10.57
C ALA A 186 7.43 6.34 9.12
N ILE A 187 8.56 6.27 8.43
CA ILE A 187 8.66 5.82 7.04
C ILE A 187 9.71 4.72 6.95
N VAL A 188 9.32 3.57 6.38
CA VAL A 188 10.23 2.50 6.01
C VAL A 188 10.21 2.34 4.50
N ALA A 189 11.36 2.50 3.86
CA ALA A 189 11.50 2.43 2.41
C ALA A 189 12.50 1.33 2.02
N TYR A 190 11.98 0.27 1.38
CA TYR A 190 12.77 -0.83 0.83
C TYR A 190 13.22 -0.49 -0.58
N PHE A 191 14.52 -0.50 -0.81
CA PHE A 191 15.17 -0.23 -2.12
C PHE A 191 14.48 0.88 -2.91
N PRO A 192 14.31 2.09 -2.29
CA PRO A 192 13.53 3.17 -2.87
C PRO A 192 14.25 3.83 -4.04
N ILE A 193 13.46 4.35 -5.00
CA ILE A 193 13.93 5.32 -5.97
C ILE A 193 13.95 6.70 -5.27
N THR A 194 15.09 7.38 -5.27
CA THR A 194 15.24 8.64 -4.53
C THR A 194 15.70 9.80 -5.38
N ASP A 195 16.37 9.51 -6.51
CA ASP A 195 16.81 10.44 -7.54
C ASP A 195 16.44 9.82 -8.90
N VAL A 196 15.34 10.25 -9.50
CA VAL A 196 14.76 9.64 -10.71
C VAL A 196 15.70 9.78 -11.92
N GLN A 197 16.40 10.91 -12.05
CA GLN A 197 17.34 11.10 -13.16
C GLN A 197 18.55 10.20 -13.00
N ARG A 198 19.10 10.13 -11.80
CA ARG A 198 20.22 9.24 -11.54
C ARG A 198 19.83 7.77 -11.70
N TRP A 199 18.63 7.40 -11.27
CA TRP A 199 18.09 6.06 -11.51
C TRP A 199 18.00 5.71 -12.99
N LYS A 200 17.49 6.62 -13.83
CA LYS A 200 17.49 6.46 -15.29
C LYS A 200 18.88 6.16 -15.86
N GLU A 201 19.92 6.85 -15.35
CA GLU A 201 21.29 6.67 -15.83
C GLU A 201 21.92 5.35 -15.40
N THR A 202 21.59 4.87 -14.18
CA THR A 202 22.31 3.78 -13.51
C THR A 202 21.58 2.45 -13.48
N THR A 203 20.25 2.42 -13.68
CA THR A 203 19.47 1.17 -13.72
C THR A 203 19.95 0.22 -14.83
N SER A 204 20.03 -1.07 -14.51
CA SER A 204 20.26 -2.13 -15.51
C SER A 204 19.03 -2.39 -16.39
N ASN A 205 17.86 -1.96 -15.97
CA ASN A 205 16.59 -2.19 -16.67
C ASN A 205 16.41 -1.22 -17.85
N THR A 206 16.60 -1.74 -19.07
CA THR A 206 16.49 -0.95 -20.31
C THR A 206 15.09 -0.40 -20.56
N GLY A 207 14.05 -1.12 -20.12
CA GLY A 207 12.66 -0.66 -20.23
C GLY A 207 12.40 0.57 -19.36
N ILE A 208 12.93 0.60 -18.15
CA ILE A 208 12.88 1.75 -17.24
C ILE A 208 13.62 2.92 -17.87
N ARG A 209 14.86 2.70 -18.30
CA ARG A 209 15.75 3.75 -18.85
C ARG A 209 15.17 4.43 -20.08
N HIS A 210 14.64 3.65 -21.02
CA HIS A 210 14.27 4.16 -22.34
C HIS A 210 12.79 4.46 -22.51
N PHE A 211 11.93 3.88 -21.68
CA PHE A 211 10.48 4.04 -21.83
C PHE A 211 9.82 4.61 -20.56
N TYR A 212 9.97 3.94 -19.41
CA TYR A 212 9.21 4.35 -18.23
C TYR A 212 9.58 5.76 -17.75
N VAL A 213 10.86 6.00 -17.45
CA VAL A 213 11.26 7.31 -16.94
C VAL A 213 10.97 8.44 -17.93
N PRO A 214 11.32 8.34 -19.22
CA PRO A 214 11.02 9.42 -20.17
C PRO A 214 9.53 9.69 -20.39
N LEU A 215 8.68 8.66 -20.36
CA LEU A 215 7.26 8.78 -20.70
C LEU A 215 6.36 9.06 -19.50
N VAL A 216 6.72 8.56 -18.31
CA VAL A 216 5.88 8.61 -17.11
C VAL A 216 6.43 9.58 -16.07
N CYS A 217 7.75 9.56 -15.83
CA CYS A 217 8.38 10.37 -14.78
C CYS A 217 8.74 11.79 -15.22
N GLY A 218 8.75 12.08 -16.51
CA GLY A 218 9.15 13.39 -17.04
C GLY A 218 10.60 13.75 -16.74
N ASN A 219 10.86 14.96 -16.25
CA ASN A 219 12.21 15.39 -15.88
C ASN A 219 12.67 14.83 -14.52
N GLY A 220 11.78 14.18 -13.76
CA GLY A 220 12.11 13.48 -12.52
C GLY A 220 12.51 14.37 -11.33
N TYR A 221 12.54 15.69 -11.49
CA TYR A 221 12.99 16.57 -10.39
C TYR A 221 12.02 16.57 -9.20
N TRP A 222 10.76 16.88 -9.45
CA TRP A 222 9.75 17.06 -8.41
C TRP A 222 9.30 15.76 -7.73
N ASN A 223 9.55 14.63 -8.38
CA ASN A 223 9.25 13.29 -7.87
C ASN A 223 10.50 12.55 -7.37
N SER A 224 11.58 13.28 -7.11
CA SER A 224 12.81 12.75 -6.50
C SER A 224 12.89 13.15 -5.02
N PRO A 225 12.76 12.21 -4.07
CA PRO A 225 12.81 12.47 -2.64
C PRO A 225 14.05 13.24 -2.15
N VAL A 226 15.20 13.05 -2.79
CA VAL A 226 16.46 13.75 -2.41
C VAL A 226 16.34 15.27 -2.47
N HIS A 227 15.45 15.81 -3.31
CA HIS A 227 15.27 17.26 -3.46
C HIS A 227 14.33 17.89 -2.44
N ILE A 228 13.62 17.06 -1.67
CA ILE A 228 12.67 17.52 -0.65
C ILE A 228 12.98 16.96 0.75
N ALA A 229 14.22 16.48 0.96
CA ALA A 229 14.63 15.84 2.21
C ALA A 229 14.37 16.73 3.43
N GLU A 230 14.52 18.04 3.33
CA GLU A 230 14.23 19.01 4.39
C GLU A 230 12.75 19.06 4.82
N GLN A 231 11.84 18.64 3.93
CA GLN A 231 10.40 18.61 4.18
C GLN A 231 9.92 17.29 4.79
N ILE A 232 10.80 16.28 4.89
CA ILE A 232 10.47 14.98 5.49
C ILE A 232 10.79 15.02 6.98
N HIS A 233 9.75 15.27 7.79
CA HIS A 233 9.92 15.41 9.24
C HIS A 233 9.88 14.07 9.99
N ALA A 234 9.18 13.08 9.43
CA ALA A 234 9.09 11.75 10.01
C ALA A 234 10.46 11.05 10.01
N PRO A 235 10.82 10.28 11.05
CA PRO A 235 11.94 9.36 11.01
C PRO A 235 11.86 8.41 9.81
N VAL A 236 13.01 8.14 9.18
CA VAL A 236 13.12 7.30 7.97
C VAL A 236 14.06 6.13 8.22
N LEU A 237 13.63 4.92 7.88
CA LEU A 237 14.50 3.76 7.70
C LEU A 237 14.58 3.41 6.21
N LEU A 238 15.78 3.41 5.67
CA LEU A 238 16.11 2.93 4.33
C LEU A 238 16.68 1.52 4.44
N ILE A 239 16.18 0.57 3.64
CA ILE A 239 16.66 -0.80 3.57
C ILE A 239 17.02 -1.10 2.12
N HIS A 240 18.27 -1.53 1.83
CA HIS A 240 18.71 -1.72 0.46
C HIS A 240 19.70 -2.89 0.33
N GLY A 241 19.61 -3.63 -0.77
CA GLY A 241 20.58 -4.66 -1.11
C GLY A 241 21.84 -4.07 -1.78
N ASP A 242 23.02 -4.60 -1.46
CA ASP A 242 24.28 -4.10 -2.03
C ASP A 242 24.53 -4.58 -3.47
N ARG A 243 23.72 -5.53 -3.98
CA ARG A 243 23.77 -6.04 -5.36
C ARG A 243 22.56 -5.66 -6.20
N ASP A 244 21.75 -4.73 -5.73
CA ASP A 244 20.59 -4.24 -6.49
C ASP A 244 21.05 -3.46 -7.74
N THR A 245 20.77 -4.02 -8.90
CA THR A 245 21.10 -3.42 -10.20
C THR A 245 19.89 -2.76 -10.88
N GLU A 246 18.68 -3.00 -10.39
CA GLU A 246 17.48 -2.36 -10.89
C GLU A 246 17.31 -0.96 -10.29
N VAL A 247 17.44 -0.86 -8.97
CA VAL A 247 17.54 0.39 -8.23
C VAL A 247 18.86 0.36 -7.45
N PRO A 248 19.94 0.90 -7.99
CA PRO A 248 21.25 0.80 -7.35
C PRO A 248 21.29 1.38 -5.94
N THR A 249 22.03 0.74 -5.02
CA THR A 249 22.17 1.12 -3.61
C THR A 249 22.56 2.58 -3.42
N GLU A 250 23.22 3.19 -4.42
CA GLU A 250 23.54 4.62 -4.48
C GLU A 250 22.30 5.48 -4.20
N GLN A 251 21.10 5.04 -4.58
CA GLN A 251 19.85 5.76 -4.33
C GLN A 251 19.61 5.96 -2.84
N SER A 252 19.72 4.92 -2.03
CA SER A 252 19.57 5.02 -0.57
C SER A 252 20.72 5.77 0.09
N LEU A 253 21.95 5.63 -0.40
CA LEU A 253 23.11 6.38 0.12
C LEU A 253 22.90 7.90 -0.09
N LYS A 254 22.47 8.33 -1.28
CA LYS A 254 22.18 9.73 -1.56
C LYS A 254 21.04 10.27 -0.69
N MET A 255 19.98 9.46 -0.50
CA MET A 255 18.87 9.88 0.35
C MET A 255 19.28 10.03 1.81
N GLN A 256 20.08 9.09 2.33
CA GLN A 256 20.63 9.19 3.68
C GLN A 256 21.45 10.48 3.84
N GLU A 257 22.31 10.78 2.87
CA GLU A 257 23.12 12.01 2.89
C GLU A 257 22.23 13.27 2.85
N ALA A 258 21.21 13.30 2.00
CA ALA A 258 20.28 14.42 1.89
C ALA A 258 19.51 14.65 3.19
N LEU A 259 18.98 13.59 3.82
CA LEU A 259 18.27 13.69 5.10
C LEU A 259 19.19 14.13 6.23
N ARG A 260 20.43 13.61 6.31
CA ARG A 260 21.42 14.03 7.31
C ARG A 260 21.81 15.51 7.15
N ARG A 261 22.00 15.98 5.93
CA ARG A 261 22.29 17.42 5.68
C ARG A 261 21.12 18.32 6.08
N ALA A 262 19.90 17.81 6.01
CA ALA A 262 18.69 18.50 6.42
C ALA A 262 18.40 18.35 7.94
N ASP A 263 19.29 17.75 8.71
CA ASP A 263 19.11 17.43 10.14
C ASP A 263 17.83 16.62 10.40
N ARG A 264 17.59 15.61 9.52
CA ARG A 264 16.46 14.66 9.63
C ARG A 264 16.95 13.31 10.12
N HIS A 265 16.12 12.66 10.94
CA HIS A 265 16.44 11.33 11.46
C HIS A 265 16.37 10.29 10.35
N VAL A 266 17.49 9.59 10.10
CA VAL A 266 17.55 8.53 9.10
C VAL A 266 18.45 7.39 9.56
N GLU A 267 17.94 6.16 9.44
CA GLU A 267 18.68 4.92 9.55
C GLU A 267 18.83 4.30 8.16
N LEU A 268 19.94 3.63 7.91
CA LEU A 268 20.18 2.89 6.67
C LEU A 268 20.70 1.49 7.01
N LEU A 269 19.99 0.48 6.51
CA LEU A 269 20.39 -0.92 6.58
C LEU A 269 20.76 -1.41 5.17
N ILE A 270 22.02 -1.81 4.99
CA ILE A 270 22.49 -2.47 3.77
C ILE A 270 22.45 -3.97 4.00
N ILE A 271 21.76 -4.70 3.12
CA ILE A 271 21.65 -6.16 3.12
C ILE A 271 22.71 -6.73 2.20
N GLY A 272 23.69 -7.44 2.79
CA GLY A 272 24.80 -8.04 2.03
C GLY A 272 24.31 -9.11 1.04
N GLY A 273 24.75 -9.01 -0.21
CA GLY A 273 24.35 -9.90 -1.30
C GLY A 273 22.90 -9.73 -1.76
N GLY A 274 22.15 -8.74 -1.21
CA GLY A 274 20.76 -8.49 -1.55
C GLY A 274 20.62 -7.85 -2.94
N ASP A 275 19.66 -8.33 -3.70
CA ASP A 275 19.24 -7.80 -4.99
C ASP A 275 17.96 -6.95 -4.85
N HIS A 276 17.26 -6.62 -5.95
CA HIS A 276 15.98 -5.91 -5.95
C HIS A 276 14.84 -6.81 -5.43
N GLY A 277 14.88 -7.13 -4.15
CA GLY A 277 14.00 -8.06 -3.44
C GLY A 277 14.80 -9.03 -2.58
N PHE A 278 14.33 -9.27 -1.37
CA PHE A 278 15.02 -10.11 -0.39
C PHE A 278 14.37 -11.49 -0.29
N LYS A 279 15.14 -12.50 0.15
CA LYS A 279 14.67 -13.88 0.34
C LYS A 279 15.34 -14.50 1.56
N GLY A 280 14.61 -15.38 2.25
CA GLY A 280 15.14 -16.10 3.42
C GLY A 280 15.69 -15.16 4.49
N GLU A 281 16.90 -15.40 4.96
CA GLU A 281 17.55 -14.62 6.03
C GLU A 281 17.63 -13.11 5.72
N GLN A 282 17.78 -12.73 4.45
CA GLN A 282 17.80 -11.33 4.04
C GLN A 282 16.45 -10.65 4.29
N ASP A 283 15.35 -11.35 3.97
CA ASP A 283 13.98 -10.85 4.20
C ASP A 283 13.69 -10.78 5.70
N GLU A 284 14.10 -11.78 6.47
CA GLU A 284 13.97 -11.80 7.93
C GLU A 284 14.73 -10.64 8.58
N GLN A 285 15.97 -10.38 8.15
CA GLN A 285 16.76 -9.24 8.63
C GLN A 285 16.09 -7.91 8.33
N ALA A 286 15.63 -7.71 7.10
CA ALA A 286 14.95 -6.50 6.66
C ALA A 286 13.62 -6.30 7.41
N TRP A 287 12.83 -7.37 7.56
CA TRP A 287 11.56 -7.37 8.30
C TRP A 287 11.76 -7.04 9.78
N SER A 288 12.75 -7.65 10.43
CA SER A 288 13.08 -7.37 11.83
C SER A 288 13.47 -5.91 12.04
N ALA A 289 14.26 -5.33 11.13
CA ALA A 289 14.63 -3.92 11.19
C ALA A 289 13.40 -3.00 11.03
N ALA A 290 12.53 -3.29 10.06
CA ALA A 290 11.32 -2.51 9.80
C ALA A 290 10.35 -2.53 10.98
N THR A 291 10.07 -3.72 11.54
CA THR A 291 9.15 -3.87 12.68
C THR A 291 9.71 -3.23 13.95
N ARG A 292 11.02 -3.38 14.22
CA ARG A 292 11.68 -2.68 15.32
C ARG A 292 11.56 -1.17 15.16
N PHE A 293 11.78 -0.62 13.97
CA PHE A 293 11.69 0.80 13.69
C PHE A 293 10.28 1.34 13.96
N PHE A 294 9.25 0.69 13.44
CA PHE A 294 7.87 1.09 13.73
C PHE A 294 7.53 0.97 15.23
N ASN A 295 8.03 -0.05 15.93
CA ASN A 295 7.80 -0.18 17.36
C ASN A 295 8.41 0.98 18.17
N ILE A 296 9.55 1.52 17.74
CA ILE A 296 10.19 2.67 18.40
C ILE A 296 9.40 3.96 18.18
N TYR A 297 8.94 4.21 16.96
CA TYR A 297 8.39 5.51 16.59
C TYR A 297 6.86 5.59 16.61
N MET A 298 6.15 4.45 16.68
CA MET A 298 4.70 4.41 16.51
C MET A 298 3.95 3.73 17.66
N LYS A 299 4.51 2.73 18.33
CA LYS A 299 3.83 2.15 19.50
C LYS A 299 4.08 3.03 20.71
N PRO A 300 3.02 3.35 21.51
CA PRO A 300 3.24 3.92 22.82
C PRO A 300 4.18 3.00 23.60
N GLY A 301 5.14 3.57 24.29
CA GLY A 301 5.95 2.80 25.24
C GLY A 301 5.04 2.03 26.19
N GLU A 302 5.42 0.76 26.48
CA GLU A 302 4.72 -0.08 27.45
C GLU A 302 4.62 0.60 28.82
#